data_908c5bd85062547cab00b1ed5151c078
#
_entry.id   908c5bd85062547cab00b1ed5151c078
#
_cell.length_a   1.000
_cell.length_b   1.000
_cell.length_c   1.000
_cell.angle_alpha   90.00
_cell.angle_beta   90.00
_cell.angle_gamma   90.00
#
_symmetry.space_group_name_H-M   'P 1'
#
loop_
_entity.id
_entity.type
_entity.pdbx_description
1 polymer ?
#
loop_
_entity_poly.entity_id
_entity_poly.type
_entity_poly.pdbx_seq_one_letter_code
_entity_poly.pdbx_strand_id
1 'polypeptide(L)'
;MTHGEPDASTASLDISLLRTFLAVHRAGSFTAAARLLGLSQPTVTTQMRSLEEQLGRELFERQPRGVLPTSVADGLAAEVAAPLDALAAVADRRGAGADQPPDPVQLAGPAELLCTRVLPALAPLTAQGVRLRVTPGLTDDLLDGLRGGRFDLVIATTRPRGRTLTAVPLMDEEFVLVAAPSWAERIDPARVAAEGPAALHGAPLVTYAEDLPIARRYWRHVFGVRLTGQASITVPDLRGVLAAVVAGAGISVLPRYLCLDALASGALVPLLSPEEPPINTGYLTQRPGASDNPHVAVVRERLLQAGRTW
;
A
#
# COMPACT_ATOMS: atom_id res chain seq x y z
N MET A 1 -22.44 46.68 -35.67
CA MET A 1 -22.30 45.19 -35.66
C MET A 1 -21.40 44.84 -34.49
N THR A 2 -22.01 44.63 -33.34
CA THR A 2 -21.34 44.29 -32.10
C THR A 2 -21.45 42.77 -31.91
N HIS A 3 -20.34 42.08 -32.04
CA HIS A 3 -20.24 40.66 -31.68
C HIS A 3 -20.21 40.58 -30.15
N GLY A 4 -21.28 40.01 -29.57
CA GLY A 4 -21.29 39.59 -28.19
C GLY A 4 -20.43 38.33 -28.04
N GLU A 5 -19.40 38.42 -27.19
CA GLU A 5 -18.68 37.25 -26.68
C GLU A 5 -19.64 36.42 -25.79
N PRO A 6 -19.63 35.09 -25.88
CA PRO A 6 -20.38 34.27 -24.93
C PRO A 6 -19.65 34.33 -23.57
N ASP A 7 -20.37 34.86 -22.59
CA ASP A 7 -20.03 34.85 -21.17
C ASP A 7 -19.75 33.40 -20.73
N ALA A 8 -18.48 33.04 -20.55
CA ALA A 8 -18.07 31.81 -19.92
C ALA A 8 -18.39 31.92 -18.42
N SER A 9 -19.67 31.72 -18.09
CA SER A 9 -20.09 31.50 -16.71
C SER A 9 -19.28 30.35 -16.15
N THR A 10 -18.29 30.67 -15.31
CA THR A 10 -17.60 29.71 -14.45
C THR A 10 -18.67 29.10 -13.55
N ALA A 11 -19.27 28.00 -13.99
CA ALA A 11 -20.21 27.23 -13.19
C ALA A 11 -19.46 26.75 -11.93
N SER A 12 -19.68 27.45 -10.82
CA SER A 12 -19.13 27.07 -9.52
C SER A 12 -19.70 25.70 -9.15
N LEU A 13 -18.88 24.67 -9.14
CA LEU A 13 -19.27 23.34 -8.68
C LEU A 13 -19.69 23.41 -7.21
N ASP A 14 -20.86 22.89 -6.89
CA ASP A 14 -21.37 22.85 -5.52
C ASP A 14 -20.62 21.80 -4.71
N ILE A 15 -19.99 22.22 -3.62
CA ILE A 15 -19.23 21.36 -2.71
C ILE A 15 -20.12 20.25 -2.13
N SER A 16 -21.42 20.49 -1.94
CA SER A 16 -22.33 19.45 -1.44
C SER A 16 -22.54 18.33 -2.45
N LEU A 17 -22.59 18.66 -3.74
CA LEU A 17 -22.66 17.67 -4.83
C LEU A 17 -21.35 16.84 -4.89
N LEU A 18 -20.20 17.48 -4.75
CA LEU A 18 -18.91 16.80 -4.74
C LEU A 18 -18.74 15.89 -3.52
N ARG A 19 -19.25 16.28 -2.34
CA ARG A 19 -19.27 15.41 -1.15
C ARG A 19 -20.15 14.17 -1.38
N THR A 20 -21.32 14.36 -1.96
CA THR A 20 -22.23 13.25 -2.27
C THR A 20 -21.61 12.33 -3.32
N PHE A 21 -21.01 12.88 -4.36
CA PHE A 21 -20.27 12.13 -5.37
C PHE A 21 -19.16 11.26 -4.74
N LEU A 22 -18.33 11.86 -3.91
CA LEU A 22 -17.23 11.13 -3.25
C LEU A 22 -17.73 10.00 -2.35
N ALA A 23 -18.86 10.22 -1.65
CA ALA A 23 -19.50 9.19 -0.85
C ALA A 23 -20.04 8.03 -1.72
N VAL A 24 -20.65 8.32 -2.88
CA VAL A 24 -21.11 7.29 -3.82
C VAL A 24 -19.95 6.52 -4.42
N HIS A 25 -18.90 7.23 -4.84
CA HIS A 25 -17.68 6.64 -5.40
C HIS A 25 -17.02 5.64 -4.42
N ARG A 26 -16.90 6.03 -3.14
CA ARG A 26 -16.31 5.20 -2.08
C ARG A 26 -17.19 4.02 -1.67
N ALA A 27 -18.51 4.23 -1.65
CA ALA A 27 -19.48 3.21 -1.20
C ALA A 27 -19.89 2.22 -2.30
N GLY A 28 -19.65 2.53 -3.58
CA GLY A 28 -20.08 1.72 -4.72
C GLY A 28 -21.60 1.56 -4.84
N SER A 29 -22.39 2.38 -4.11
CA SER A 29 -23.85 2.26 -4.07
C SER A 29 -24.50 3.56 -3.61
N PHE A 30 -25.53 4.01 -4.33
CA PHE A 30 -26.34 5.16 -3.92
C PHE A 30 -27.02 4.97 -2.55
N THR A 31 -27.50 3.75 -2.28
CA THR A 31 -28.16 3.43 -1.01
C THR A 31 -27.17 3.43 0.16
N ALA A 32 -25.97 2.90 -0.05
CA ALA A 32 -24.92 2.92 0.99
C ALA A 32 -24.43 4.36 1.24
N ALA A 33 -24.20 5.15 0.20
CA ALA A 33 -23.84 6.56 0.32
C ALA A 33 -24.94 7.39 1.05
N ALA A 34 -26.20 7.15 0.74
CA ALA A 34 -27.31 7.80 1.41
C ALA A 34 -27.31 7.56 2.94
N ARG A 35 -27.04 6.33 3.36
CA ARG A 35 -26.88 5.99 4.79
C ARG A 35 -25.69 6.71 5.43
N LEU A 36 -24.55 6.75 4.76
CA LEU A 36 -23.35 7.44 5.24
C LEU A 36 -23.56 8.95 5.42
N LEU A 37 -24.33 9.56 4.52
CA LEU A 37 -24.59 11.01 4.51
C LEU A 37 -25.80 11.42 5.35
N GLY A 38 -26.59 10.47 5.88
CA GLY A 38 -27.86 10.77 6.55
C GLY A 38 -28.92 11.34 5.59
N LEU A 39 -28.85 11.03 4.30
CA LEU A 39 -29.76 11.49 3.27
C LEU A 39 -30.70 10.37 2.80
N SER A 40 -31.76 10.75 2.09
CA SER A 40 -32.58 9.78 1.36
C SER A 40 -31.88 9.35 0.07
N GLN A 41 -32.07 8.10 -0.37
CA GLN A 41 -31.51 7.61 -1.62
C GLN A 41 -32.01 8.41 -2.87
N PRO A 42 -33.29 8.86 -2.95
CA PRO A 42 -33.71 9.77 -4.01
C PRO A 42 -32.92 11.08 -4.04
N THR A 43 -32.62 11.66 -2.86
CA THR A 43 -31.82 12.89 -2.75
C THR A 43 -30.42 12.68 -3.33
N VAL A 44 -29.75 11.58 -2.97
CA VAL A 44 -28.44 11.24 -3.50
C VAL A 44 -28.49 11.07 -5.03
N THR A 45 -29.51 10.39 -5.54
CA THR A 45 -29.70 10.20 -6.98
C THR A 45 -29.89 11.53 -7.72
N THR A 46 -30.69 12.45 -7.17
CA THR A 46 -30.92 13.77 -7.75
C THR A 46 -29.63 14.61 -7.74
N GLN A 47 -28.89 14.58 -6.64
CA GLN A 47 -27.61 15.30 -6.53
C GLN A 47 -26.57 14.78 -7.53
N MET A 48 -26.47 13.47 -7.72
CA MET A 48 -25.54 12.91 -8.72
C MET A 48 -25.94 13.31 -10.13
N ARG A 49 -27.24 13.24 -10.46
CA ARG A 49 -27.72 13.69 -11.76
C ARG A 49 -27.41 15.17 -12.02
N SER A 50 -27.62 16.02 -11.00
CA SER A 50 -27.29 17.45 -11.11
C SER A 50 -25.79 17.68 -11.33
N LEU A 51 -24.91 16.91 -10.67
CA LEU A 51 -23.47 17.00 -10.89
C LEU A 51 -23.07 16.53 -12.30
N GLU A 52 -23.64 15.42 -12.77
CA GLU A 52 -23.43 14.90 -14.12
C GLU A 52 -23.89 15.88 -15.21
N GLU A 53 -25.04 16.55 -14.98
CA GLU A 53 -25.55 17.62 -15.85
C GLU A 53 -24.60 18.83 -15.87
N GLN A 54 -24.05 19.26 -14.72
CA GLN A 54 -23.08 20.36 -14.63
C GLN A 54 -21.76 20.02 -15.33
N LEU A 55 -21.31 18.79 -15.25
CA LEU A 55 -20.07 18.34 -15.87
C LEU A 55 -20.23 17.94 -17.33
N GLY A 56 -21.48 17.72 -17.80
CA GLY A 56 -21.80 17.20 -19.13
C GLY A 56 -21.29 15.76 -19.35
N ARG A 57 -21.05 15.02 -18.29
CA ARG A 57 -20.45 13.66 -18.31
C ARG A 57 -21.11 12.75 -17.29
N GLU A 58 -21.32 11.48 -17.65
CA GLU A 58 -21.75 10.44 -16.72
C GLU A 58 -20.57 10.05 -15.81
N LEU A 59 -20.86 9.95 -14.52
CA LEU A 59 -19.87 9.57 -13.49
C LEU A 59 -20.04 8.10 -13.07
N PHE A 60 -21.26 7.55 -13.18
CA PHE A 60 -21.53 6.19 -12.73
C PHE A 60 -22.34 5.39 -13.72
N GLU A 61 -21.93 4.15 -13.97
CA GLU A 61 -22.69 3.14 -14.68
C GLU A 61 -23.54 2.33 -13.69
N ARG A 62 -24.84 2.16 -13.98
CA ARG A 62 -25.73 1.35 -13.14
C ARG A 62 -25.45 -0.14 -13.33
N GLN A 63 -25.29 -0.85 -12.24
CA GLN A 63 -25.11 -2.30 -12.21
C GLN A 63 -26.24 -2.96 -11.39
N PRO A 64 -26.55 -4.24 -11.59
CA PRO A 64 -27.54 -4.96 -10.80
C PRO A 64 -27.32 -4.96 -9.28
N ARG A 65 -26.08 -4.75 -8.86
CA ARG A 65 -25.66 -4.76 -7.44
C ARG A 65 -24.95 -3.49 -6.98
N GLY A 66 -25.24 -2.35 -7.60
CA GLY A 66 -24.65 -1.07 -7.21
C GLY A 66 -24.33 -0.17 -8.39
N VAL A 67 -23.24 0.57 -8.31
CA VAL A 67 -22.76 1.44 -9.38
C VAL A 67 -21.25 1.24 -9.58
N LEU A 68 -20.83 1.34 -10.84
CA LEU A 68 -19.42 1.32 -11.22
C LEU A 68 -19.00 2.74 -11.61
N PRO A 69 -17.91 3.30 -11.05
CA PRO A 69 -17.40 4.59 -11.46
C PRO A 69 -16.84 4.52 -12.89
N THR A 70 -17.06 5.58 -13.66
CA THR A 70 -16.41 5.78 -14.96
C THR A 70 -14.97 6.29 -14.76
N SER A 71 -14.14 6.25 -15.80
CA SER A 71 -12.80 6.85 -15.76
C SER A 71 -12.81 8.35 -15.44
N VAL A 72 -13.90 9.06 -15.81
CA VAL A 72 -14.12 10.46 -15.46
C VAL A 72 -14.37 10.61 -13.96
N ALA A 73 -15.16 9.69 -13.37
CA ALA A 73 -15.38 9.68 -11.91
C ALA A 73 -14.10 9.39 -11.14
N ASP A 74 -13.27 8.44 -11.60
CA ASP A 74 -12.00 8.15 -10.95
C ASP A 74 -11.05 9.36 -10.99
N GLY A 75 -10.97 10.06 -12.13
CA GLY A 75 -10.21 11.30 -12.26
C GLY A 75 -10.71 12.38 -11.31
N LEU A 76 -12.02 12.64 -11.31
CA LEU A 76 -12.63 13.63 -10.42
C LEU A 76 -12.42 13.27 -8.93
N ALA A 77 -12.59 12.00 -8.57
CA ALA A 77 -12.36 11.54 -7.20
C ALA A 77 -10.91 11.76 -6.76
N ALA A 78 -9.94 11.51 -7.63
CA ALA A 78 -8.53 11.77 -7.34
C ALA A 78 -8.23 13.26 -7.07
N GLU A 79 -8.96 14.17 -7.75
CA GLU A 79 -8.79 15.62 -7.57
C GLU A 79 -9.47 16.14 -6.30
N VAL A 80 -10.70 15.67 -6.00
CA VAL A 80 -11.53 16.28 -4.95
C VAL A 80 -11.44 15.59 -3.60
N ALA A 81 -10.92 14.33 -3.52
CA ALA A 81 -10.92 13.57 -2.28
C ALA A 81 -10.15 14.28 -1.15
N ALA A 82 -8.90 14.67 -1.40
CA ALA A 82 -8.07 15.29 -0.38
C ALA A 82 -8.62 16.65 0.13
N PRO A 83 -9.04 17.61 -0.74
CA PRO A 83 -9.63 18.85 -0.26
C PRO A 83 -10.95 18.65 0.48
N LEU A 84 -11.82 17.72 0.05
CA LEU A 84 -13.09 17.47 0.74
C LEU A 84 -12.89 16.80 2.10
N ASP A 85 -11.93 15.89 2.21
CA ASP A 85 -11.58 15.27 3.50
C ASP A 85 -11.00 16.31 4.48
N ALA A 86 -10.16 17.22 3.99
CA ALA A 86 -9.65 18.33 4.80
C ALA A 86 -10.77 19.25 5.31
N LEU A 87 -11.77 19.56 4.46
CA LEU A 87 -12.94 20.35 4.87
C LEU A 87 -13.83 19.61 5.87
N ALA A 88 -14.04 18.31 5.67
CA ALA A 88 -14.80 17.47 6.59
C ALA A 88 -14.14 17.44 7.98
N ALA A 89 -12.83 17.25 8.04
CA ALA A 89 -12.06 17.26 9.27
C ALA A 89 -12.12 18.61 10.01
N VAL A 90 -12.22 19.75 9.31
CA VAL A 90 -12.47 21.06 9.92
C VAL A 90 -13.86 21.13 10.56
N ALA A 91 -14.88 20.53 9.91
CA ALA A 91 -16.24 20.49 10.42
C ALA A 91 -16.34 19.59 11.67
N ASP A 92 -15.69 18.43 11.62
CA ASP A 92 -15.70 17.45 12.71
C ASP A 92 -14.98 18.00 13.97
N ARG A 93 -13.87 18.74 13.81
CA ARG A 93 -13.19 19.44 14.92
C ARG A 93 -14.05 20.47 15.61
N ARG A 94 -14.98 21.10 14.91
CA ARG A 94 -15.92 22.08 15.50
C ARG A 94 -17.14 21.42 16.16
N GLY A 95 -17.43 20.15 15.81
CA GLY A 95 -18.53 19.35 16.35
C GLY A 95 -18.14 18.45 17.51
N ALA A 96 -16.87 18.01 17.56
CA ALA A 96 -16.37 17.19 18.65
C ALA A 96 -16.02 18.07 19.85
N GLY A 97 -16.77 17.94 20.92
CA GLY A 97 -16.38 18.50 22.23
C GLY A 97 -14.97 18.02 22.59
N ALA A 98 -14.21 18.82 23.32
CA ALA A 98 -12.79 18.64 23.68
C ALA A 98 -12.44 17.32 24.39
N ASP A 99 -13.38 16.40 24.56
CA ASP A 99 -13.26 15.17 25.37
C ASP A 99 -13.29 13.87 24.56
N GLN A 100 -13.40 13.92 23.22
CA GLN A 100 -13.33 12.68 22.43
C GLN A 100 -11.87 12.33 22.09
N PRO A 101 -11.47 11.06 22.33
CA PRO A 101 -10.12 10.62 21.96
C PRO A 101 -9.95 10.72 20.45
N PRO A 102 -8.77 11.15 19.94
CA PRO A 102 -8.49 11.27 18.52
C PRO A 102 -8.84 9.99 17.75
N ASP A 103 -9.21 10.10 16.48
CA ASP A 103 -9.49 8.95 15.64
C ASP A 103 -8.31 7.98 15.56
N PRO A 104 -8.54 6.69 15.35
CA PRO A 104 -7.46 5.74 15.11
C PRO A 104 -6.66 6.11 13.85
N VAL A 105 -5.33 6.07 13.94
CA VAL A 105 -4.45 6.25 12.77
C VAL A 105 -4.63 5.05 11.83
N GLN A 106 -4.97 5.32 10.58
CA GLN A 106 -5.14 4.33 9.53
C GLN A 106 -3.78 4.10 8.86
N LEU A 107 -3.11 3.02 9.21
CA LEU A 107 -1.78 2.65 8.69
C LEU A 107 -1.88 1.45 7.78
N ALA A 108 -1.19 1.48 6.63
CA ALA A 108 -1.15 0.33 5.73
C ALA A 108 0.26 0.05 5.20
N GLY A 109 0.51 -1.19 4.75
CA GLY A 109 1.81 -1.61 4.23
C GLY A 109 1.91 -3.10 3.94
N PRO A 110 3.10 -3.61 3.59
CA PRO A 110 3.36 -5.04 3.41
C PRO A 110 3.11 -5.82 4.70
N ALA A 111 2.45 -6.97 4.59
CA ALA A 111 2.01 -7.76 5.74
C ALA A 111 3.15 -8.18 6.67
N GLU A 112 4.24 -8.67 6.09
CA GLU A 112 5.42 -9.12 6.82
C GLU A 112 6.12 -7.98 7.56
N LEU A 113 6.29 -6.83 6.89
CA LEU A 113 6.94 -5.65 7.48
C LEU A 113 6.08 -5.07 8.62
N LEU A 114 4.77 -4.97 8.40
CA LEU A 114 3.83 -4.55 9.44
C LEU A 114 3.94 -5.41 10.69
N CYS A 115 3.97 -6.73 10.54
CA CYS A 115 3.98 -7.67 11.66
C CYS A 115 5.33 -7.75 12.36
N THR A 116 6.44 -7.71 11.64
CA THR A 116 7.78 -8.01 12.20
C THR A 116 8.55 -6.77 12.63
N ARG A 117 8.24 -5.60 12.10
CA ARG A 117 8.96 -4.34 12.37
C ARG A 117 8.07 -3.22 12.87
N VAL A 118 6.99 -2.94 12.13
CA VAL A 118 6.15 -1.77 12.37
C VAL A 118 5.37 -1.87 13.67
N LEU A 119 4.61 -2.94 13.86
CA LEU A 119 3.81 -3.12 15.07
C LEU A 119 4.66 -3.19 16.35
N PRO A 120 5.79 -3.92 16.39
CA PRO A 120 6.70 -3.85 17.54
C PRO A 120 7.22 -2.43 17.83
N ALA A 121 7.58 -1.66 16.80
CA ALA A 121 8.06 -0.29 16.96
C ALA A 121 6.98 0.67 17.49
N LEU A 122 5.72 0.44 17.15
CA LEU A 122 4.57 1.27 17.56
C LEU A 122 3.92 0.82 18.86
N ALA A 123 4.23 -0.36 19.38
CA ALA A 123 3.66 -0.87 20.64
C ALA A 123 3.75 0.12 21.82
N PRO A 124 4.85 0.86 22.05
CA PRO A 124 4.91 1.86 23.12
C PRO A 124 3.90 3.00 22.96
N LEU A 125 3.53 3.37 21.72
CA LEU A 125 2.57 4.44 21.48
C LEU A 125 1.13 4.01 21.84
N THR A 126 0.80 2.73 21.67
CA THR A 126 -0.53 2.22 22.04
C THR A 126 -0.72 2.26 23.56
N ALA A 127 0.35 2.04 24.33
CA ALA A 127 0.33 2.22 25.78
C ALA A 127 0.11 3.69 26.21
N GLN A 128 0.42 4.64 25.33
CA GLN A 128 0.19 6.08 25.52
C GLN A 128 -1.17 6.55 24.97
N GLY A 129 -2.06 5.63 24.59
CA GLY A 129 -3.41 5.93 24.12
C GLY A 129 -3.53 6.13 22.61
N VAL A 130 -2.46 5.95 21.82
CA VAL A 130 -2.55 5.98 20.35
C VAL A 130 -3.31 4.76 19.87
N ARG A 131 -4.40 5.00 19.12
CA ARG A 131 -5.18 3.93 18.50
C ARG A 131 -4.74 3.73 17.05
N LEU A 132 -4.57 2.47 16.64
CA LEU A 132 -4.14 2.10 15.29
C LEU A 132 -5.19 1.21 14.61
N ARG A 133 -5.35 1.37 13.31
CA ARG A 133 -6.00 0.43 12.39
C ARG A 133 -5.01 0.09 11.30
N VAL A 134 -4.63 -1.17 11.22
CA VAL A 134 -3.53 -1.62 10.36
C VAL A 134 -4.09 -2.52 9.26
N THR A 135 -3.81 -2.16 8.00
CA THR A 135 -4.29 -2.90 6.82
C THR A 135 -3.10 -3.39 6.01
N PRO A 136 -2.92 -4.71 5.86
CA PRO A 136 -1.93 -5.24 4.95
C PRO A 136 -2.42 -5.18 3.49
N GLY A 137 -1.48 -5.05 2.55
CA GLY A 137 -1.84 -5.09 1.13
C GLY A 137 -0.66 -4.82 0.20
N LEU A 138 -0.95 -4.82 -1.09
CA LEU A 138 0.00 -4.50 -2.15
C LEU A 138 0.12 -2.98 -2.34
N THR A 139 1.31 -2.52 -2.69
CA THR A 139 1.63 -1.09 -2.74
C THR A 139 0.66 -0.26 -3.58
N ASP A 140 0.30 -0.70 -4.77
CA ASP A 140 -0.54 0.10 -5.68
C ASP A 140 -1.95 0.31 -5.10
N ASP A 141 -2.60 -0.75 -4.61
CA ASP A 141 -3.92 -0.68 -3.97
C ASP A 141 -3.91 0.19 -2.70
N LEU A 142 -2.80 0.11 -1.94
CA LEU A 142 -2.64 0.90 -0.72
C LEU A 142 -2.42 2.38 -1.03
N LEU A 143 -1.65 2.71 -2.07
CA LEU A 143 -1.44 4.08 -2.51
C LEU A 143 -2.75 4.70 -3.05
N ASP A 144 -3.57 3.94 -3.75
CA ASP A 144 -4.90 4.39 -4.18
C ASP A 144 -5.83 4.63 -3.00
N GLY A 145 -5.79 3.75 -2.00
CA GLY A 145 -6.48 3.98 -0.72
C GLY A 145 -6.00 5.22 0.02
N LEU A 146 -4.71 5.53 -0.03
CA LEU A 146 -4.13 6.73 0.56
C LEU A 146 -4.60 8.00 -0.17
N ARG A 147 -4.61 7.99 -1.51
CA ARG A 147 -5.15 9.10 -2.33
C ARG A 147 -6.62 9.35 -2.03
N GLY A 148 -7.41 8.28 -1.91
CA GLY A 148 -8.83 8.32 -1.55
C GLY A 148 -9.15 8.62 -0.09
N GLY A 149 -8.16 8.88 0.78
CA GLY A 149 -8.37 9.22 2.20
C GLY A 149 -8.68 8.03 3.10
N ARG A 150 -8.59 6.79 2.61
CA ARG A 150 -8.80 5.57 3.42
C ARG A 150 -7.69 5.33 4.44
N PHE A 151 -6.48 5.77 4.13
CA PHE A 151 -5.31 5.65 5.00
C PHE A 151 -4.70 7.02 5.29
N ASP A 152 -4.06 7.15 6.46
CA ASP A 152 -3.27 8.32 6.85
C ASP A 152 -1.81 8.15 6.44
N LEU A 153 -1.28 6.94 6.65
CA LEU A 153 0.09 6.56 6.35
C LEU A 153 0.12 5.22 5.60
N VAL A 154 0.97 5.14 4.57
CA VAL A 154 1.23 3.91 3.84
C VAL A 154 2.72 3.66 3.75
N ILE A 155 3.15 2.44 4.05
CA ILE A 155 4.49 1.98 3.73
C ILE A 155 4.45 1.33 2.35
N ALA A 156 5.11 1.95 1.39
CA ALA A 156 5.16 1.53 -0.01
C ALA A 156 6.51 0.90 -0.35
N THR A 157 6.52 -0.17 -1.12
CA THR A 157 7.75 -0.84 -1.61
C THR A 157 8.32 -0.19 -2.87
N THR A 158 7.61 0.78 -3.44
CA THR A 158 8.05 1.58 -4.57
C THR A 158 7.77 3.05 -4.30
N ARG A 159 8.60 3.94 -4.82
CA ARG A 159 8.36 5.38 -4.70
C ARG A 159 7.14 5.78 -5.54
N PRO A 160 6.09 6.38 -4.95
CA PRO A 160 4.93 6.82 -5.69
C PRO A 160 5.31 7.87 -6.73
N ARG A 161 4.68 7.79 -7.90
CA ARG A 161 4.87 8.76 -8.99
C ARG A 161 3.95 9.97 -8.79
N GLY A 162 4.37 11.10 -9.33
CA GLY A 162 3.59 12.35 -9.29
C GLY A 162 3.78 13.15 -8.00
N ARG A 163 2.92 14.17 -7.80
CA ARG A 163 3.01 15.12 -6.67
C ARG A 163 1.83 15.03 -5.70
N THR A 164 0.92 14.08 -5.92
CA THR A 164 -0.28 13.90 -5.09
C THR A 164 0.01 13.28 -3.74
N LEU A 165 1.17 12.67 -3.57
CA LEU A 165 1.62 12.04 -2.33
C LEU A 165 3.03 12.52 -1.97
N THR A 166 3.31 12.62 -0.68
CA THR A 166 4.65 12.86 -0.14
C THR A 166 5.22 11.53 0.31
N ALA A 167 6.42 11.17 -0.14
CA ALA A 167 7.10 9.95 0.22
C ALA A 167 8.50 10.27 0.73
N VAL A 168 8.86 9.68 1.86
CA VAL A 168 10.22 9.74 2.42
C VAL A 168 10.78 8.34 2.54
N PRO A 169 12.08 8.11 2.27
CA PRO A 169 12.71 6.82 2.52
C PRO A 169 12.53 6.43 3.99
N LEU A 170 12.15 5.18 4.23
CA LEU A 170 11.92 4.62 5.56
C LEU A 170 13.04 3.65 5.96
N MET A 171 13.34 2.72 5.07
CA MET A 171 14.36 1.69 5.27
C MET A 171 14.81 1.12 3.93
N ASP A 172 15.95 0.48 3.92
CA ASP A 172 16.41 -0.35 2.81
C ASP A 172 16.30 -1.83 3.18
N GLU A 173 15.71 -2.63 2.28
CA GLU A 173 15.58 -4.07 2.40
C GLU A 173 16.66 -4.75 1.58
N GLU A 174 17.59 -5.44 2.23
CA GLU A 174 18.52 -6.35 1.57
C GLU A 174 17.84 -7.70 1.31
N PHE A 175 18.04 -8.27 0.13
CA PHE A 175 17.51 -9.59 -0.21
C PHE A 175 18.58 -10.66 -0.17
N VAL A 176 18.22 -11.84 0.36
CA VAL A 176 19.09 -13.00 0.49
C VAL A 176 18.46 -14.23 -0.18
N LEU A 177 19.27 -14.98 -0.93
CA LEU A 177 18.88 -16.29 -1.48
C LEU A 177 19.11 -17.35 -0.42
N VAL A 178 18.06 -18.03 0.00
CA VAL A 178 18.08 -18.97 1.14
C VAL A 178 17.45 -20.33 0.83
N ALA A 179 17.86 -21.32 1.58
CA ALA A 179 17.29 -22.64 1.61
C ALA A 179 17.35 -23.25 3.02
N ALA A 180 16.57 -24.30 3.29
CA ALA A 180 16.80 -25.17 4.44
C ALA A 180 18.12 -25.94 4.26
N PRO A 181 18.78 -26.41 5.37
CA PRO A 181 20.03 -27.18 5.31
C PRO A 181 20.00 -28.36 4.35
N SER A 182 18.89 -29.09 4.30
CA SER A 182 18.71 -30.25 3.41
C SER A 182 18.81 -29.90 1.91
N TRP A 183 18.44 -28.68 1.53
CA TRP A 183 18.63 -28.18 0.16
C TRP A 183 20.01 -27.59 -0.04
N ALA A 184 20.58 -26.90 0.97
CA ALA A 184 21.92 -26.36 0.91
C ALA A 184 22.97 -27.47 0.73
N GLU A 185 22.80 -28.64 1.38
CA GLU A 185 23.65 -29.83 1.19
C GLU A 185 23.57 -30.40 -0.23
N ARG A 186 22.38 -30.37 -0.87
CA ARG A 186 22.18 -30.87 -2.25
C ARG A 186 22.74 -29.92 -3.32
N ILE A 187 22.56 -28.62 -3.09
CA ILE A 187 22.94 -27.57 -4.05
C ILE A 187 24.44 -27.24 -3.93
N ASP A 188 24.99 -27.28 -2.72
CA ASP A 188 26.32 -26.80 -2.35
C ASP A 188 26.51 -25.29 -2.63
N PRO A 189 26.52 -24.43 -1.60
CA PRO A 189 26.74 -22.98 -1.77
C PRO A 189 28.03 -22.63 -2.52
N ALA A 190 29.09 -23.46 -2.40
CA ALA A 190 30.33 -23.25 -3.14
C ALA A 190 30.12 -23.40 -4.66
N ARG A 191 29.25 -24.32 -5.07
CA ARG A 191 28.88 -24.45 -6.49
C ARG A 191 28.04 -23.25 -6.97
N VAL A 192 27.15 -22.70 -6.13
CA VAL A 192 26.40 -21.49 -6.50
C VAL A 192 27.35 -20.32 -6.73
N ALA A 193 28.38 -20.17 -5.90
CA ALA A 193 29.41 -19.15 -6.09
C ALA A 193 30.23 -19.33 -7.37
N ALA A 194 30.53 -20.58 -7.75
CA ALA A 194 31.37 -20.90 -8.92
C ALA A 194 30.56 -20.96 -10.24
N GLU A 195 29.39 -21.60 -10.22
CA GLU A 195 28.60 -21.92 -11.40
C GLU A 195 27.39 -20.97 -11.60
N GLY A 196 27.13 -20.09 -10.59
CA GLY A 196 25.99 -19.19 -10.61
C GLY A 196 24.64 -19.91 -10.58
N PRO A 197 23.63 -19.42 -11.31
CA PRO A 197 22.27 -19.97 -11.25
C PRO A 197 22.15 -21.38 -11.83
N ALA A 198 23.15 -21.89 -12.55
CA ALA A 198 23.15 -23.27 -13.06
C ALA A 198 23.14 -24.29 -11.89
N ALA A 199 23.83 -24.00 -10.79
CA ALA A 199 23.83 -24.83 -9.60
C ALA A 199 22.46 -24.93 -8.90
N LEU A 200 21.54 -24.01 -9.19
CA LEU A 200 20.17 -23.98 -8.64
C LEU A 200 19.17 -24.75 -9.49
N HIS A 201 19.62 -25.36 -10.60
CA HIS A 201 18.74 -26.07 -11.51
C HIS A 201 18.05 -27.24 -10.84
N GLY A 202 16.72 -27.35 -10.99
CA GLY A 202 15.93 -28.41 -10.38
C GLY A 202 15.52 -28.16 -8.91
N ALA A 203 16.01 -27.12 -8.27
CA ALA A 203 15.52 -26.72 -6.95
C ALA A 203 14.14 -26.04 -7.07
N PRO A 204 13.11 -26.51 -6.32
CA PRO A 204 11.81 -25.87 -6.31
C PRO A 204 11.91 -24.42 -5.82
N LEU A 205 11.27 -23.50 -6.54
CA LEU A 205 11.23 -22.10 -6.15
C LEU A 205 9.92 -21.78 -5.40
N VAL A 206 10.06 -21.24 -4.20
CA VAL A 206 8.95 -20.78 -3.36
C VAL A 206 8.90 -19.25 -3.40
N THR A 207 7.73 -18.65 -3.66
CA THR A 207 7.60 -17.20 -3.86
C THR A 207 6.27 -16.65 -3.39
N TYR A 208 6.14 -15.33 -3.31
CA TYR A 208 4.91 -14.67 -2.90
C TYR A 208 3.98 -14.29 -4.06
N ALA A 209 4.47 -14.27 -5.31
CA ALA A 209 3.71 -13.90 -6.49
C ALA A 209 4.16 -14.73 -7.71
N GLU A 210 3.25 -15.02 -8.63
CA GLU A 210 3.53 -15.84 -9.81
C GLU A 210 4.51 -15.19 -10.80
N ASP A 211 4.52 -13.86 -10.87
CA ASP A 211 5.43 -13.10 -11.72
C ASP A 211 6.86 -12.97 -11.15
N LEU A 212 7.12 -13.55 -9.96
CA LEU A 212 8.45 -13.68 -9.34
C LEU A 212 9.24 -12.36 -9.19
N PRO A 213 8.67 -11.24 -8.75
CA PRO A 213 9.33 -9.94 -8.88
C PRO A 213 10.62 -9.84 -8.08
N ILE A 214 10.67 -10.38 -6.85
CA ILE A 214 11.89 -10.40 -6.01
C ILE A 214 12.94 -11.32 -6.62
N ALA A 215 12.57 -12.56 -6.95
CA ALA A 215 13.50 -13.53 -7.50
C ALA A 215 14.06 -13.07 -8.86
N ARG A 216 13.23 -12.54 -9.76
CA ARG A 216 13.68 -11.99 -11.05
C ARG A 216 14.62 -10.82 -10.89
N ARG A 217 14.38 -9.95 -9.89
CA ARG A 217 15.28 -8.84 -9.56
C ARG A 217 16.62 -9.36 -9.06
N TYR A 218 16.61 -10.34 -8.14
CA TYR A 218 17.81 -10.99 -7.61
C TYR A 218 18.64 -11.63 -8.73
N TRP A 219 18.01 -12.46 -9.60
CA TRP A 219 18.71 -13.11 -10.71
C TRP A 219 19.37 -12.12 -11.65
N ARG A 220 18.67 -11.04 -11.97
CA ARG A 220 19.23 -10.00 -12.86
C ARG A 220 20.38 -9.26 -12.20
N HIS A 221 20.26 -8.92 -10.92
CA HIS A 221 21.26 -8.13 -10.22
C HIS A 221 22.51 -8.96 -9.90
N VAL A 222 22.33 -10.17 -9.34
CA VAL A 222 23.44 -10.98 -8.81
C VAL A 222 24.07 -11.85 -9.89
N PHE A 223 23.25 -12.46 -10.73
CA PHE A 223 23.75 -13.38 -11.77
C PHE A 223 23.84 -12.76 -13.16
N GLY A 224 23.32 -11.54 -13.38
CA GLY A 224 23.31 -10.90 -14.70
C GLY A 224 22.40 -11.56 -15.73
N VAL A 225 21.57 -12.53 -15.32
CA VAL A 225 20.71 -13.30 -16.22
C VAL A 225 19.24 -13.20 -15.88
N ARG A 226 18.38 -13.56 -16.83
CA ARG A 226 16.94 -13.60 -16.61
C ARG A 226 16.55 -14.93 -15.95
N LEU A 227 15.74 -14.88 -14.90
CA LEU A 227 15.11 -16.06 -14.33
C LEU A 227 14.03 -16.58 -15.30
N THR A 228 14.17 -17.82 -15.75
CA THR A 228 13.26 -18.53 -16.68
C THR A 228 12.54 -19.68 -15.99
N GLY A 229 12.27 -19.63 -14.73
CA GLY A 229 11.56 -20.65 -13.99
C GLY A 229 10.13 -20.23 -13.66
N GLN A 230 9.34 -21.19 -13.19
CA GLN A 230 8.07 -20.98 -12.53
C GLN A 230 8.19 -21.32 -11.05
N ALA A 231 7.33 -20.72 -10.23
CA ALA A 231 7.22 -21.08 -8.83
C ALA A 231 6.65 -22.50 -8.68
N SER A 232 7.21 -23.27 -7.77
CA SER A 232 6.62 -24.53 -7.34
C SER A 232 5.54 -24.32 -6.28
N ILE A 233 5.71 -23.24 -5.48
CA ILE A 233 4.73 -22.81 -4.47
C ILE A 233 4.63 -21.29 -4.55
N THR A 234 3.39 -20.76 -4.59
CA THR A 234 3.10 -19.33 -4.47
C THR A 234 2.23 -19.10 -3.24
N VAL A 235 2.70 -18.23 -2.33
CA VAL A 235 1.98 -17.85 -1.10
C VAL A 235 2.00 -16.33 -1.02
N PRO A 236 0.86 -15.61 -1.03
CA PRO A 236 0.83 -14.14 -1.06
C PRO A 236 1.17 -13.49 0.30
N ASP A 237 2.11 -14.08 1.02
CA ASP A 237 2.66 -13.61 2.29
C ASP A 237 4.09 -14.14 2.45
N LEU A 238 5.07 -13.25 2.56
CA LEU A 238 6.48 -13.64 2.67
C LEU A 238 6.78 -14.44 3.96
N ARG A 239 5.97 -14.32 5.01
CA ARG A 239 6.09 -15.16 6.22
C ARG A 239 5.70 -16.61 5.90
N GLY A 240 4.70 -16.80 5.05
CA GLY A 240 4.33 -18.13 4.55
C GLY A 240 5.41 -18.73 3.65
N VAL A 241 6.03 -17.90 2.78
CA VAL A 241 7.21 -18.30 1.99
C VAL A 241 8.36 -18.72 2.89
N LEU A 242 8.70 -17.91 3.90
CA LEU A 242 9.72 -18.26 4.89
C LEU A 242 9.45 -19.60 5.57
N ALA A 243 8.22 -19.81 6.06
CA ALA A 243 7.82 -21.04 6.73
C ALA A 243 7.96 -22.26 5.81
N ALA A 244 7.55 -22.15 4.54
CA ALA A 244 7.69 -23.21 3.56
C ALA A 244 9.16 -23.56 3.26
N VAL A 245 10.03 -22.54 3.12
CA VAL A 245 11.46 -22.75 2.88
C VAL A 245 12.16 -23.37 4.09
N VAL A 246 11.85 -22.93 5.30
CA VAL A 246 12.36 -23.53 6.55
C VAL A 246 11.93 -25.01 6.65
N ALA A 247 10.71 -25.33 6.22
CA ALA A 247 10.21 -26.71 6.17
C ALA A 247 10.84 -27.55 5.04
N GLY A 248 11.74 -27.00 4.22
CA GLY A 248 12.43 -27.72 3.16
C GLY A 248 11.66 -27.80 1.83
N ALA A 249 10.68 -26.94 1.58
CA ALA A 249 9.92 -26.95 0.33
C ALA A 249 10.72 -26.53 -0.91
N GLY A 250 11.91 -25.93 -0.72
CA GLY A 250 12.77 -25.48 -1.81
C GLY A 250 13.62 -24.27 -1.42
N ILE A 251 13.88 -23.40 -2.40
CA ILE A 251 14.68 -22.19 -2.25
C ILE A 251 13.81 -20.95 -2.42
N SER A 252 14.24 -19.81 -1.86
CA SER A 252 13.59 -18.51 -2.09
C SER A 252 14.57 -17.36 -1.98
N VAL A 253 14.14 -16.22 -2.50
CA VAL A 253 14.77 -14.92 -2.22
C VAL A 253 13.84 -14.13 -1.30
N LEU A 254 14.32 -13.78 -0.12
CA LEU A 254 13.56 -13.14 0.93
C LEU A 254 14.27 -11.89 1.47
N PRO A 255 13.54 -10.93 2.03
CA PRO A 255 14.15 -9.86 2.80
C PRO A 255 14.97 -10.43 3.95
N ARG A 256 16.23 -9.97 4.09
CA ARG A 256 17.16 -10.46 5.11
C ARG A 256 16.61 -10.29 6.53
N TYR A 257 15.94 -9.15 6.80
CA TYR A 257 15.36 -8.89 8.11
C TYR A 257 14.31 -9.92 8.54
N LEU A 258 13.62 -10.52 7.59
CA LEU A 258 12.62 -11.57 7.84
C LEU A 258 13.26 -12.91 8.18
N CYS A 259 14.50 -13.14 7.72
CA CYS A 259 15.23 -14.39 7.87
C CYS A 259 16.17 -14.44 9.08
N LEU A 260 16.34 -13.36 9.85
CA LEU A 260 17.40 -13.23 10.87
C LEU A 260 17.40 -14.38 11.87
N ASP A 261 16.26 -14.71 12.45
CA ASP A 261 16.16 -15.78 13.47
C ASP A 261 16.43 -17.16 12.87
N ALA A 262 15.91 -17.41 11.66
CA ALA A 262 16.12 -18.67 10.95
C ALA A 262 17.58 -18.84 10.49
N LEU A 263 18.25 -17.77 10.09
CA LEU A 263 19.67 -17.76 9.75
C LEU A 263 20.54 -17.95 11.02
N ALA A 264 20.20 -17.27 12.10
CA ALA A 264 20.95 -17.36 13.37
C ALA A 264 20.83 -18.76 14.01
N SER A 265 19.66 -19.39 13.90
CA SER A 265 19.43 -20.76 14.40
C SER A 265 19.94 -21.87 13.47
N GLY A 266 20.36 -21.53 12.24
CA GLY A 266 20.74 -22.52 11.23
C GLY A 266 19.55 -23.23 10.57
N ALA A 267 18.30 -22.81 10.82
CA ALA A 267 17.11 -23.33 10.13
C ALA A 267 17.08 -22.93 8.65
N LEU A 268 17.77 -21.83 8.30
CA LEU A 268 18.07 -21.43 6.93
C LEU A 268 19.57 -21.25 6.73
N VAL A 269 20.00 -21.51 5.49
CA VAL A 269 21.37 -21.31 5.02
C VAL A 269 21.32 -20.36 3.83
N PRO A 270 22.15 -19.30 3.79
CA PRO A 270 22.30 -18.48 2.60
C PRO A 270 23.05 -19.30 1.53
N LEU A 271 22.48 -19.38 0.34
CA LEU A 271 23.10 -20.13 -0.78
C LEU A 271 24.15 -19.28 -1.51
N LEU A 272 24.12 -17.97 -1.32
CA LEU A 272 25.11 -17.05 -1.87
C LEU A 272 25.15 -15.78 -1.00
N SER A 273 26.36 -15.22 -0.84
CA SER A 273 26.59 -13.93 -0.18
C SER A 273 27.29 -13.02 -1.17
N PRO A 274 26.53 -12.29 -2.04
CA PRO A 274 27.13 -11.37 -2.99
C PRO A 274 27.74 -10.17 -2.27
N GLU A 275 28.81 -9.57 -2.85
CA GLU A 275 29.42 -8.35 -2.32
C GLU A 275 28.43 -7.17 -2.30
N GLU A 276 27.61 -7.07 -3.34
CA GLU A 276 26.54 -6.07 -3.45
C GLU A 276 25.17 -6.77 -3.54
N PRO A 277 24.52 -7.05 -2.40
CA PRO A 277 23.19 -7.66 -2.42
C PRO A 277 22.16 -6.70 -3.01
N PRO A 278 21.14 -7.20 -3.72
CA PRO A 278 20.08 -6.34 -4.21
C PRO A 278 19.29 -5.77 -3.03
N ILE A 279 19.06 -4.47 -3.07
CA ILE A 279 18.27 -3.75 -2.08
C ILE A 279 16.96 -3.23 -2.68
N ASN A 280 15.97 -3.03 -1.84
CA ASN A 280 14.77 -2.29 -2.15
C ASN A 280 14.55 -1.21 -1.09
N THR A 281 14.20 0.01 -1.48
CA THR A 281 13.87 1.07 -0.53
C THR A 281 12.38 1.07 -0.26
N GLY A 282 11.99 0.92 1.01
CA GLY A 282 10.65 1.17 1.51
C GLY A 282 10.43 2.66 1.77
N TYR A 283 9.25 3.16 1.48
CA TYR A 283 8.89 4.58 1.60
C TYR A 283 7.72 4.76 2.55
N LEU A 284 7.85 5.64 3.53
CA LEU A 284 6.71 6.11 4.30
C LEU A 284 6.02 7.23 3.53
N THR A 285 4.77 7.00 3.22
CA THR A 285 3.99 7.83 2.28
C THR A 285 2.74 8.37 2.96
N GLN A 286 2.42 9.64 2.68
CA GLN A 286 1.23 10.33 3.17
C GLN A 286 0.70 11.32 2.14
N ARG A 287 -0.52 11.83 2.32
CA ARG A 287 -1.01 12.98 1.57
C ARG A 287 -0.23 14.25 1.96
N PRO A 288 -0.08 15.23 1.04
CA PRO A 288 0.49 16.52 1.37
C PRO A 288 -0.32 17.25 2.45
N GLY A 289 0.37 18.04 3.26
CA GLY A 289 -0.23 18.80 4.36
C GLY A 289 -0.12 18.08 5.72
N ALA A 290 -0.54 18.78 6.76
CA ALA A 290 -0.62 18.23 8.10
C ALA A 290 -1.91 17.41 8.25
N SER A 291 -1.83 16.26 8.89
CA SER A 291 -3.02 15.52 9.32
C SER A 291 -3.66 16.25 10.51
N ASP A 292 -4.98 16.29 10.53
CA ASP A 292 -5.75 16.83 11.64
C ASP A 292 -5.70 15.91 12.88
N ASN A 293 -5.38 14.64 12.69
CA ASN A 293 -5.16 13.70 13.78
C ASN A 293 -3.72 13.86 14.31
N PRO A 294 -3.53 14.39 15.52
CA PRO A 294 -2.19 14.61 16.09
C PRO A 294 -1.39 13.31 16.24
N HIS A 295 -2.06 12.17 16.37
CA HIS A 295 -1.40 10.88 16.48
C HIS A 295 -0.72 10.44 15.17
N VAL A 296 -1.14 10.93 14.00
CA VAL A 296 -0.49 10.63 12.72
C VAL A 296 0.94 11.15 12.70
N ALA A 297 1.19 12.37 13.19
CA ALA A 297 2.51 12.94 13.27
C ALA A 297 3.42 12.13 14.24
N VAL A 298 2.89 11.71 15.38
CA VAL A 298 3.61 10.89 16.37
C VAL A 298 3.97 9.52 15.81
N VAL A 299 3.02 8.85 15.15
CA VAL A 299 3.25 7.54 14.51
C VAL A 299 4.28 7.67 13.39
N ARG A 300 4.16 8.71 12.55
CA ARG A 300 5.11 8.99 11.46
C ARG A 300 6.54 9.16 11.98
N GLU A 301 6.72 10.01 12.99
CA GLU A 301 8.05 10.27 13.57
C GLU A 301 8.65 9.01 14.17
N ARG A 302 7.84 8.23 14.91
CA ARG A 302 8.28 6.96 15.49
C ARG A 302 8.72 5.95 14.43
N LEU A 303 7.99 5.85 13.32
CA LEU A 303 8.35 4.97 12.20
C LEU A 303 9.65 5.42 11.53
N LEU A 304 9.83 6.72 11.27
CA LEU A 304 11.06 7.25 10.67
C LEU A 304 12.27 7.05 11.58
N GLN A 305 12.09 7.15 12.89
CA GLN A 305 13.15 6.88 13.86
C GLN A 305 13.52 5.39 13.87
N ALA A 306 12.51 4.51 13.94
CA ALA A 306 12.71 3.07 13.99
C ALA A 306 13.32 2.53 12.68
N GLY A 307 12.84 3.04 11.53
CA GLY A 307 13.30 2.61 10.21
C GLY A 307 14.79 2.79 9.94
N ARG A 308 15.44 3.70 10.68
CA ARG A 308 16.92 3.88 10.61
C ARG A 308 17.74 2.70 11.13
N THR A 309 17.08 1.79 11.84
CA THR A 309 17.74 0.63 12.49
C THR A 309 17.24 -0.71 11.96
N TRP A 310 16.40 -0.70 10.97
CA TRP A 310 15.79 -1.92 10.39
C TRP A 310 16.66 -2.61 9.34
#